data_b645ff547a9af47bb81cfbbba8ba6b78
#
_entry.id   b645ff547a9af47bb81cfbbba8ba6b78
#
_cell.length_a   1.000
_cell.length_b   1.000
_cell.length_c   1.000
_cell.angle_alpha   90.00
_cell.angle_beta   90.00
_cell.angle_gamma   90.00
#
_symmetry.space_group_name_H-M   'P 1'
#
loop_
_entity.id
_entity.type
_entity.pdbx_description
1 polymer ?
#
loop_
_entity_poly.entity_id
_entity_poly.type
_entity_poly.pdbx_seq_one_letter_code
_entity_poly.pdbx_strand_id
1 'polypeptide(L)'
;IAAAAVSLFALAACGQKSSGTASSSSSTAKSEKITVAGSTALQPLVEANVESFTQENTNLQITVQGGGSGLGLSQVSSGAIQIGNSDLFAEEKDASLAEKVKDHKVAVVGFAPIVNKDIKLDGLTTDQLKSIFSGKVKNWKEVGGQDQAITVINRAEGSGTRFNFEKYGLENTQVVKASEQDSSGAVVQMVSQTPGAISYVAFSNIKDSVKALELDGVKPTEKNVATNDWKIWSYEHMYTEKGNTTDGQEKFITAVTKNKALLEKLGYLSIEDMKVTRDQDGKIK
;
A
#
# COMPACT_ATOMS: atom_id res chain seq x y z
N ILE A 1 -68.67 -25.81 10.74
CA ILE A 1 -69.36 -26.86 9.96
C ILE A 1 -68.45 -27.25 8.82
N ALA A 2 -67.81 -28.45 9.03
CA ALA A 2 -67.57 -29.58 8.10
C ALA A 2 -66.83 -29.26 6.79
N ALA A 3 -65.95 -30.05 6.22
CA ALA A 3 -65.49 -31.41 6.47
C ALA A 3 -64.18 -31.65 5.69
N ALA A 4 -63.47 -32.67 6.17
CA ALA A 4 -62.24 -33.23 5.59
C ALA A 4 -62.44 -33.94 4.24
N ALA A 5 -61.39 -34.07 3.44
CA ALA A 5 -61.20 -35.20 2.55
C ALA A 5 -59.69 -35.53 2.43
N VAL A 6 -59.34 -36.64 2.99
CA VAL A 6 -58.10 -37.39 2.82
C VAL A 6 -58.20 -38.21 1.54
N SER A 7 -57.15 -38.22 0.70
CA SER A 7 -57.00 -39.18 -0.36
C SER A 7 -55.57 -39.71 -0.37
N LEU A 8 -55.41 -40.92 0.15
CA LEU A 8 -54.27 -41.79 -0.05
C LEU A 8 -54.32 -42.36 -1.48
N PHE A 9 -53.20 -42.39 -2.19
CA PHE A 9 -52.95 -43.35 -3.26
C PHE A 9 -51.57 -43.98 -3.08
N ALA A 10 -51.63 -45.29 -3.15
CA ALA A 10 -50.53 -46.20 -2.89
C ALA A 10 -49.67 -46.51 -4.12
N LEU A 11 -48.45 -46.91 -3.81
CA LEU A 11 -47.42 -47.63 -4.54
C LEU A 11 -47.74 -48.27 -5.91
N ALA A 12 -46.82 -48.06 -6.86
CA ALA A 12 -46.41 -49.11 -7.81
C ALA A 12 -44.88 -49.04 -8.02
N ALA A 13 -44.18 -50.04 -7.57
CA ALA A 13 -42.79 -50.32 -7.87
C ALA A 13 -42.68 -50.96 -9.26
N CYS A 14 -41.76 -50.41 -10.10
CA CYS A 14 -41.20 -51.19 -11.22
C CYS A 14 -39.72 -50.89 -11.31
N GLY A 15 -38.92 -51.89 -11.06
CA GLY A 15 -37.48 -51.86 -11.22
C GLY A 15 -37.11 -51.91 -12.71
N GLN A 16 -36.09 -51.10 -13.04
CA GLN A 16 -35.31 -51.33 -14.25
C GLN A 16 -33.86 -50.95 -14.01
N LYS A 17 -32.99 -51.96 -14.12
CA LYS A 17 -31.55 -51.79 -14.21
C LYS A 17 -31.21 -51.10 -15.51
N SER A 18 -30.46 -49.98 -15.44
CA SER A 18 -29.60 -49.58 -16.55
C SER A 18 -28.38 -48.84 -16.05
N SER A 19 -27.28 -49.44 -16.34
CA SER A 19 -25.94 -48.93 -16.68
C SER A 19 -25.52 -47.54 -16.19
N GLY A 20 -24.36 -47.59 -15.55
CA GLY A 20 -23.62 -46.45 -15.01
C GLY A 20 -23.46 -45.27 -15.96
N THR A 21 -23.86 -44.14 -15.46
CA THR A 21 -23.38 -42.87 -15.95
C THR A 21 -22.48 -42.32 -14.86
N ALA A 22 -21.20 -42.18 -15.19
CA ALA A 22 -20.25 -41.52 -14.33
C ALA A 22 -20.75 -40.10 -14.06
N SER A 23 -21.20 -39.85 -12.85
CA SER A 23 -21.37 -38.47 -12.35
C SER A 23 -20.00 -37.83 -12.36
N SER A 24 -19.72 -37.03 -13.39
CA SER A 24 -18.70 -36.01 -13.30
C SER A 24 -19.11 -35.09 -12.17
N SER A 25 -18.55 -35.29 -10.99
CA SER A 25 -18.58 -34.31 -9.92
C SER A 25 -17.82 -33.08 -10.45
N SER A 26 -18.54 -32.15 -11.06
CA SER A 26 -18.06 -30.81 -11.19
C SER A 26 -17.91 -30.29 -9.75
N SER A 27 -16.72 -30.39 -9.19
CA SER A 27 -16.36 -29.67 -7.99
C SER A 27 -16.50 -28.19 -8.36
N THR A 28 -17.63 -27.58 -8.01
CA THR A 28 -17.76 -26.14 -7.99
C THR A 28 -16.68 -25.66 -7.03
N ALA A 29 -15.58 -25.16 -7.57
CA ALA A 29 -14.50 -24.60 -6.78
C ALA A 29 -15.13 -23.55 -5.86
N LYS A 30 -15.02 -23.75 -4.54
CA LYS A 30 -15.60 -22.86 -3.55
C LYS A 30 -14.98 -21.47 -3.76
N SER A 31 -15.83 -20.47 -3.98
CA SER A 31 -15.36 -19.09 -4.14
C SER A 31 -14.62 -18.64 -2.89
N GLU A 32 -13.42 -18.16 -3.05
CA GLU A 32 -12.59 -17.59 -1.99
C GLU A 32 -12.66 -16.07 -2.04
N LYS A 33 -12.88 -15.44 -0.88
CA LYS A 33 -12.86 -13.98 -0.72
C LYS A 33 -11.57 -13.55 -0.06
N ILE A 34 -10.87 -12.61 -0.67
CA ILE A 34 -9.62 -12.04 -0.17
C ILE A 34 -9.83 -10.54 0.02
N THR A 35 -9.84 -10.09 1.26
CA THR A 35 -9.82 -8.67 1.60
C THR A 35 -8.37 -8.25 1.81
N VAL A 36 -7.95 -7.24 1.07
CA VAL A 36 -6.63 -6.62 1.16
C VAL A 36 -6.83 -5.21 1.70
N ALA A 37 -6.15 -4.85 2.78
CA ALA A 37 -6.23 -3.48 3.31
C ALA A 37 -4.89 -3.00 3.86
N GLY A 38 -4.70 -1.67 3.94
CA GLY A 38 -3.52 -1.09 4.57
C GLY A 38 -2.90 0.06 3.80
N SER A 39 -1.61 -0.03 3.47
CA SER A 39 -0.85 1.03 2.82
C SER A 39 -1.56 1.62 1.60
N THR A 40 -1.73 2.95 1.62
CA THR A 40 -2.22 3.71 0.46
C THR A 40 -1.11 4.05 -0.54
N ALA A 41 0.16 3.80 -0.20
CA ALA A 41 1.28 3.87 -1.13
C ALA A 41 1.32 2.63 -2.04
N LEU A 42 1.03 1.44 -1.49
CA LEU A 42 0.98 0.17 -2.23
C LEU A 42 -0.36 -0.04 -2.97
N GLN A 43 -1.42 0.62 -2.53
CA GLN A 43 -2.79 0.43 -3.05
C GLN A 43 -2.88 0.49 -4.58
N PRO A 44 -2.28 1.46 -5.30
CA PRO A 44 -2.37 1.53 -6.76
C PRO A 44 -1.84 0.29 -7.48
N LEU A 45 -0.75 -0.31 -6.98
CA LEU A 45 -0.17 -1.52 -7.56
C LEU A 45 -1.08 -2.73 -7.36
N VAL A 46 -1.63 -2.87 -6.16
CA VAL A 46 -2.50 -4.00 -5.81
C VAL A 46 -3.80 -3.93 -6.61
N GLU A 47 -4.47 -2.76 -6.64
CA GLU A 47 -5.70 -2.55 -7.43
C GLU A 47 -5.50 -2.84 -8.92
N ALA A 48 -4.39 -2.37 -9.50
CA ALA A 48 -4.10 -2.57 -10.91
C ALA A 48 -3.85 -4.05 -11.28
N ASN A 49 -3.47 -4.90 -10.31
CA ASN A 49 -3.32 -6.34 -10.52
C ASN A 49 -4.64 -7.13 -10.36
N VAL A 50 -5.64 -6.59 -9.63
CA VAL A 50 -6.88 -7.35 -9.32
C VAL A 50 -7.62 -7.74 -10.58
N GLU A 51 -7.82 -6.81 -11.52
CA GLU A 51 -8.65 -7.04 -12.70
C GLU A 51 -8.11 -8.19 -13.56
N SER A 52 -6.85 -8.12 -13.98
CA SER A 52 -6.23 -9.16 -14.80
C SER A 52 -6.13 -10.49 -14.05
N PHE A 53 -5.79 -10.46 -12.76
CA PHE A 53 -5.65 -11.67 -11.96
C PHE A 53 -6.98 -12.40 -11.76
N THR A 54 -8.07 -11.69 -11.48
CA THR A 54 -9.39 -12.32 -11.26
C THR A 54 -10.04 -12.81 -12.55
N GLN A 55 -9.70 -12.28 -13.72
CA GLN A 55 -10.10 -12.84 -15.01
C GLN A 55 -9.55 -14.25 -15.22
N GLU A 56 -8.31 -14.51 -14.77
CA GLU A 56 -7.66 -15.82 -14.86
C GLU A 56 -8.02 -16.74 -13.69
N ASN A 57 -8.45 -16.19 -12.56
CA ASN A 57 -8.75 -16.90 -11.31
C ASN A 57 -10.19 -16.61 -10.86
N THR A 58 -11.16 -17.05 -11.66
CA THR A 58 -12.60 -16.72 -11.52
C THR A 58 -13.25 -17.18 -10.21
N ASN A 59 -12.59 -18.06 -9.47
CA ASN A 59 -13.02 -18.49 -8.13
C ASN A 59 -12.55 -17.57 -7.02
N LEU A 60 -11.75 -16.52 -7.32
CA LEU A 60 -11.25 -15.56 -6.35
C LEU A 60 -12.00 -14.23 -6.46
N GLN A 61 -12.41 -13.70 -5.32
CA GLN A 61 -13.00 -12.36 -5.19
C GLN A 61 -12.08 -11.51 -4.32
N ILE A 62 -11.44 -10.50 -4.92
CA ILE A 62 -10.46 -9.67 -4.22
C ILE A 62 -11.01 -8.25 -4.05
N THR A 63 -10.99 -7.75 -2.82
CA THR A 63 -11.38 -6.38 -2.48
C THR A 63 -10.16 -5.66 -1.88
N VAL A 64 -9.87 -4.46 -2.37
CA VAL A 64 -8.73 -3.65 -1.90
C VAL A 64 -9.24 -2.40 -1.20
N GLN A 65 -8.64 -2.07 -0.05
CA GLN A 65 -8.99 -0.91 0.77
C GLN A 65 -7.72 -0.21 1.27
N GLY A 66 -7.78 1.12 1.41
CA GLY A 66 -6.75 1.90 2.10
C GLY A 66 -6.86 1.76 3.62
N GLY A 67 -6.19 2.67 4.35
CA GLY A 67 -6.27 2.77 5.81
C GLY A 67 -4.90 2.91 6.50
N GLY A 68 -3.82 2.84 5.73
CA GLY A 68 -2.44 2.94 6.22
C GLY A 68 -1.85 1.62 6.70
N SER A 69 -0.53 1.57 6.73
CA SER A 69 0.26 0.36 7.07
C SER A 69 -0.07 -0.20 8.44
N GLY A 70 -0.29 0.68 9.43
CA GLY A 70 -0.63 0.26 10.79
C GLY A 70 -1.97 -0.48 10.87
N LEU A 71 -2.98 -0.07 10.08
CA LEU A 71 -4.26 -0.77 9.99
C LEU A 71 -4.07 -2.14 9.32
N GLY A 72 -3.36 -2.18 8.19
CA GLY A 72 -3.10 -3.44 7.47
C GLY A 72 -2.44 -4.49 8.36
N LEU A 73 -1.37 -4.11 9.07
CA LEU A 73 -0.66 -4.99 10.01
C LEU A 73 -1.55 -5.46 11.17
N SER A 74 -2.31 -4.55 11.80
CA SER A 74 -3.18 -4.90 12.92
C SER A 74 -4.30 -5.85 12.49
N GLN A 75 -4.94 -5.60 11.36
CA GLN A 75 -6.07 -6.41 10.90
C GLN A 75 -5.64 -7.80 10.40
N VAL A 76 -4.54 -7.90 9.66
CA VAL A 76 -4.04 -9.22 9.20
C VAL A 76 -3.53 -10.07 10.37
N SER A 77 -2.86 -9.46 11.35
CA SER A 77 -2.37 -10.19 12.53
C SER A 77 -3.48 -10.73 13.45
N SER A 78 -4.69 -10.16 13.35
CA SER A 78 -5.88 -10.62 14.05
C SER A 78 -6.79 -11.53 13.22
N GLY A 79 -6.44 -11.82 11.97
CA GLY A 79 -7.26 -12.60 11.05
C GLY A 79 -8.50 -11.87 10.52
N ALA A 80 -8.63 -10.55 10.77
CA ALA A 80 -9.78 -9.77 10.33
C ALA A 80 -9.78 -9.53 8.80
N ILE A 81 -8.61 -9.54 8.19
CA ILE A 81 -8.42 -9.49 6.72
C ILE A 81 -7.43 -10.55 6.29
N GLN A 82 -7.42 -10.86 5.00
CA GLN A 82 -6.59 -11.93 4.44
C GLN A 82 -5.19 -11.46 4.08
N ILE A 83 -5.04 -10.20 3.65
CA ILE A 83 -3.74 -9.62 3.28
C ILE A 83 -3.65 -8.20 3.84
N GLY A 84 -2.59 -7.91 4.59
CA GLY A 84 -2.27 -6.58 5.10
C GLY A 84 -1.17 -5.91 4.29
N ASN A 85 -1.47 -4.78 3.66
CA ASN A 85 -0.48 -3.98 2.92
C ASN A 85 0.27 -3.04 3.86
N SER A 86 1.60 -2.95 3.71
CA SER A 86 2.43 -2.12 4.59
C SER A 86 3.71 -1.62 3.91
N ASP A 87 4.07 -0.36 4.18
CA ASP A 87 5.38 0.23 3.85
C ASP A 87 6.41 -0.01 4.97
N LEU A 88 6.05 -0.81 5.99
CA LEU A 88 6.87 -1.09 7.16
C LEU A 88 7.14 -2.58 7.31
N PHE A 89 8.30 -2.92 7.83
CA PHE A 89 8.46 -4.21 8.47
C PHE A 89 7.51 -4.31 9.68
N ALA A 90 6.95 -5.49 9.91
CA ALA A 90 6.03 -5.69 11.04
C ALA A 90 6.71 -5.40 12.38
N GLU A 91 8.00 -5.69 12.49
CA GLU A 91 8.85 -5.41 13.65
C GLU A 91 8.95 -3.92 13.97
N GLU A 92 8.95 -3.05 12.94
CA GLU A 92 8.99 -1.59 13.12
C GLU A 92 7.70 -1.05 13.73
N LYS A 93 6.61 -1.76 13.58
CA LYS A 93 5.33 -1.41 14.21
C LYS A 93 5.22 -2.00 15.60
N ASP A 94 5.43 -3.31 15.73
CA ASP A 94 5.37 -4.06 16.99
C ASP A 94 5.92 -5.47 16.77
N ALA A 95 6.92 -5.87 17.54
CA ALA A 95 7.52 -7.19 17.48
C ALA A 95 6.50 -8.33 17.66
N SER A 96 5.45 -8.11 18.47
CA SER A 96 4.40 -9.11 18.69
C SER A 96 3.50 -9.32 17.45
N LEU A 97 3.40 -8.33 16.56
CA LEU A 97 2.71 -8.50 15.28
C LEU A 97 3.55 -9.34 14.32
N ALA A 98 4.86 -9.13 14.29
CA ALA A 98 5.78 -9.86 13.42
C ALA A 98 5.76 -11.38 13.67
N GLU A 99 5.50 -11.80 14.91
CA GLU A 99 5.36 -13.22 15.26
C GLU A 99 4.11 -13.87 14.65
N LYS A 100 3.07 -13.08 14.36
CA LYS A 100 1.75 -13.54 13.90
C LYS A 100 1.58 -13.50 12.39
N VAL A 101 2.47 -12.84 11.68
CA VAL A 101 2.34 -12.63 10.24
C VAL A 101 3.49 -13.24 9.44
N LYS A 102 3.23 -13.53 8.17
CA LYS A 102 4.24 -13.93 7.19
C LYS A 102 4.47 -12.75 6.25
N ASP A 103 5.72 -12.33 6.14
CA ASP A 103 6.14 -11.23 5.27
C ASP A 103 6.33 -11.68 3.82
N HIS A 104 5.76 -10.91 2.89
CA HIS A 104 5.99 -11.02 1.47
C HIS A 104 6.39 -9.64 0.93
N LYS A 105 7.68 -9.43 0.72
CA LYS A 105 8.16 -8.22 0.02
C LYS A 105 7.76 -8.30 -1.44
N VAL A 106 7.03 -7.30 -1.94
CA VAL A 106 6.46 -7.32 -3.29
C VAL A 106 7.06 -6.29 -4.23
N ALA A 107 7.55 -5.18 -3.70
CA ALA A 107 8.13 -4.08 -4.45
C ALA A 107 9.05 -3.23 -3.58
N VAL A 108 9.65 -2.21 -4.20
CA VAL A 108 10.31 -1.09 -3.50
C VAL A 108 9.67 0.20 -4.01
N VAL A 109 9.51 1.18 -3.13
CA VAL A 109 9.02 2.51 -3.47
C VAL A 109 9.84 3.60 -2.80
N GLY A 110 10.10 4.68 -3.54
CA GLY A 110 10.66 5.93 -2.99
C GLY A 110 9.54 6.83 -2.47
N PHE A 111 9.85 7.68 -1.49
CA PHE A 111 8.98 8.73 -1.00
C PHE A 111 9.63 10.08 -1.24
N ALA A 112 8.87 11.09 -1.67
CA ALA A 112 9.40 12.41 -1.96
C ALA A 112 8.58 13.50 -1.27
N PRO A 113 9.23 14.60 -0.88
CA PRO A 113 8.51 15.82 -0.54
C PRO A 113 7.82 16.35 -1.79
N ILE A 114 6.56 16.74 -1.63
CA ILE A 114 5.74 17.34 -2.69
C ILE A 114 5.26 18.71 -2.25
N VAL A 115 5.17 19.64 -3.20
CA VAL A 115 4.70 21.00 -2.97
C VAL A 115 3.60 21.39 -3.95
N ASN A 116 2.84 22.43 -3.58
CA ASN A 116 1.95 23.08 -4.53
C ASN A 116 2.76 23.62 -5.72
N LYS A 117 2.19 23.59 -6.92
CA LYS A 117 2.87 24.03 -8.15
C LYS A 117 3.24 25.51 -8.21
N ASP A 118 2.67 26.31 -7.32
CA ASP A 118 3.03 27.72 -7.20
C ASP A 118 4.43 27.94 -6.62
N ILE A 119 5.00 26.92 -5.95
CA ILE A 119 6.36 26.98 -5.38
C ILE A 119 7.41 26.88 -6.48
N LYS A 120 8.28 27.90 -6.55
CA LYS A 120 9.30 28.06 -7.61
C LYS A 120 10.67 27.49 -7.24
N LEU A 121 10.72 26.59 -6.27
CA LEU A 121 11.93 25.84 -5.90
C LEU A 121 11.90 24.45 -6.50
N ASP A 122 13.05 23.98 -7.00
CA ASP A 122 13.18 22.62 -7.52
C ASP A 122 13.73 21.63 -6.50
N GLY A 123 14.32 22.11 -5.42
CA GLY A 123 14.87 21.27 -4.36
C GLY A 123 15.12 22.02 -3.05
N LEU A 124 15.41 21.24 -2.03
CA LEU A 124 15.79 21.65 -0.69
C LEU A 124 17.03 20.87 -0.26
N THR A 125 17.76 21.41 0.72
CA THR A 125 18.68 20.56 1.49
C THR A 125 17.88 19.76 2.53
N THR A 126 18.42 18.64 3.00
CA THR A 126 17.84 17.87 4.10
C THR A 126 17.65 18.74 5.36
N ASP A 127 18.57 19.63 5.65
CA ASP A 127 18.45 20.55 6.81
C ASP A 127 17.34 21.59 6.63
N GLN A 128 17.15 22.10 5.40
CA GLN A 128 16.01 22.98 5.08
C GLN A 128 14.68 22.22 5.24
N LEU A 129 14.60 20.99 4.73
CA LEU A 129 13.43 20.15 4.88
C LEU A 129 13.07 19.91 6.34
N LYS A 130 14.04 19.54 7.18
CA LYS A 130 13.87 19.38 8.64
C LYS A 130 13.42 20.67 9.31
N SER A 131 13.99 21.81 8.90
CA SER A 131 13.62 23.13 9.45
C SER A 131 12.20 23.54 9.11
N ILE A 132 11.71 23.20 7.91
CA ILE A 132 10.33 23.40 7.49
C ILE A 132 9.39 22.52 8.32
N PHE A 133 9.63 21.22 8.34
CA PHE A 133 8.73 20.28 9.04
C PHE A 133 8.74 20.46 10.57
N SER A 134 9.83 20.96 11.16
CA SER A 134 9.86 21.33 12.58
C SER A 134 9.24 22.69 12.88
N GLY A 135 8.79 23.45 11.87
CA GLY A 135 8.18 24.77 12.03
C GLY A 135 9.17 25.90 12.36
N LYS A 136 10.49 25.64 12.25
CA LYS A 136 11.52 26.69 12.39
C LYS A 136 11.52 27.65 11.22
N VAL A 137 11.37 27.14 9.99
CA VAL A 137 11.19 27.89 8.76
C VAL A 137 9.70 27.93 8.43
N LYS A 138 9.15 29.13 8.22
CA LYS A 138 7.71 29.36 8.01
C LYS A 138 7.38 30.09 6.71
N ASN A 139 8.40 30.51 5.99
CA ASN A 139 8.24 31.23 4.74
C ASN A 139 9.23 30.67 3.69
N TRP A 140 8.77 30.45 2.48
CA TRP A 140 9.59 29.92 1.40
C TRP A 140 10.82 30.77 1.06
N LYS A 141 10.76 32.09 1.30
CA LYS A 141 11.92 33.00 1.10
C LYS A 141 13.12 32.65 1.99
N GLU A 142 12.89 32.04 3.14
CA GLU A 142 13.96 31.66 4.08
C GLU A 142 14.82 30.52 3.53
N VAL A 143 14.31 29.81 2.53
CA VAL A 143 15.02 28.71 1.87
C VAL A 143 15.29 28.99 0.37
N GLY A 144 15.18 30.27 -0.04
CA GLY A 144 15.51 30.71 -1.41
C GLY A 144 14.32 30.75 -2.36
N GLY A 145 13.11 30.53 -1.89
CA GLY A 145 11.88 30.65 -2.68
C GLY A 145 11.27 32.06 -2.66
N GLN A 146 10.01 32.16 -3.10
CA GLN A 146 9.24 33.38 -3.09
C GLN A 146 8.79 33.76 -1.66
N ASP A 147 8.41 35.03 -1.46
CA ASP A 147 7.82 35.47 -0.19
C ASP A 147 6.39 34.91 -0.07
N GLN A 148 6.28 33.74 0.51
CA GLN A 148 5.03 33.02 0.68
C GLN A 148 5.11 32.13 1.93
N ALA A 149 4.05 32.16 2.75
CA ALA A 149 3.96 31.32 3.94
C ALA A 149 3.96 29.83 3.57
N ILE A 150 4.63 29.04 4.38
CA ILE A 150 4.65 27.55 4.24
C ILE A 150 3.46 26.98 5.01
N THR A 151 2.70 26.10 4.36
CA THR A 151 1.67 25.28 5.00
C THR A 151 2.11 23.82 5.00
N VAL A 152 2.51 23.31 6.15
CA VAL A 152 2.87 21.89 6.32
C VAL A 152 1.58 21.07 6.42
N ILE A 153 1.49 20.01 5.62
CA ILE A 153 0.44 19.00 5.66
C ILE A 153 1.10 17.68 5.99
N ASN A 154 0.63 17.00 7.02
CA ASN A 154 1.18 15.72 7.45
C ASN A 154 0.28 14.54 7.02
N ARG A 155 0.73 13.32 7.22
CA ARG A 155 -0.07 12.11 7.16
C ARG A 155 -0.55 11.74 8.55
N ALA A 156 -1.69 11.08 8.64
CA ALA A 156 -2.21 10.58 9.91
C ALA A 156 -1.26 9.56 10.57
N GLU A 157 -1.39 9.42 11.87
CA GLU A 157 -0.69 8.39 12.63
C GLU A 157 -1.05 7.00 12.09
N GLY A 158 -0.06 6.10 12.02
CA GLY A 158 -0.23 4.78 11.41
C GLY A 158 0.03 4.74 9.90
N SER A 159 0.30 5.88 9.24
CA SER A 159 0.81 5.91 7.87
C SER A 159 2.25 5.40 7.81
N GLY A 160 2.49 4.34 7.04
CA GLY A 160 3.86 3.87 6.79
C GLY A 160 4.69 4.86 5.97
N THR A 161 4.05 5.59 5.04
CA THR A 161 4.67 6.69 4.31
C THR A 161 5.19 7.77 5.27
N ARG A 162 4.40 8.16 6.29
CA ARG A 162 4.83 9.09 7.34
C ARG A 162 6.04 8.55 8.10
N PHE A 163 5.96 7.31 8.55
CA PHE A 163 7.04 6.67 9.29
C PHE A 163 8.36 6.69 8.51
N ASN A 164 8.34 6.28 7.25
CA ASN A 164 9.53 6.24 6.40
C ASN A 164 10.06 7.65 6.09
N PHE A 165 9.18 8.60 5.84
CA PHE A 165 9.57 9.97 5.58
C PHE A 165 10.18 10.64 6.82
N GLU A 166 9.57 10.48 8.00
CA GLU A 166 10.10 11.00 9.26
C GLU A 166 11.44 10.34 9.63
N LYS A 167 11.57 9.01 9.44
CA LYS A 167 12.79 8.26 9.75
C LYS A 167 13.95 8.62 8.81
N TYR A 168 13.72 8.56 7.49
CA TYR A 168 14.79 8.64 6.49
C TYR A 168 14.92 10.01 5.83
N GLY A 169 13.87 10.81 5.83
CA GLY A 169 13.87 12.16 5.25
C GLY A 169 14.10 13.25 6.29
N LEU A 170 13.50 13.10 7.46
CA LEU A 170 13.60 14.07 8.55
C LEU A 170 14.55 13.63 9.67
N GLU A 171 15.17 12.45 9.56
CA GLU A 171 16.08 11.88 10.56
C GLU A 171 15.48 11.91 11.98
N ASN A 172 14.18 11.57 12.07
CA ASN A 172 13.36 11.61 13.29
C ASN A 172 13.24 13.02 13.93
N THR A 173 13.43 14.08 13.15
CA THR A 173 13.14 15.44 13.61
C THR A 173 11.65 15.56 13.94
N GLN A 174 11.32 16.10 15.11
CA GLN A 174 9.94 16.26 15.54
C GLN A 174 9.19 17.22 14.58
N VAL A 175 8.08 16.75 14.05
CA VAL A 175 7.23 17.52 13.14
C VAL A 175 6.31 18.45 13.93
N VAL A 176 6.17 19.69 13.43
CA VAL A 176 5.21 20.65 13.98
C VAL A 176 3.79 20.13 13.87
N LYS A 177 2.92 20.52 14.81
CA LYS A 177 1.49 20.18 14.70
C LYS A 177 0.92 20.81 13.42
N ALA A 178 0.41 19.96 12.55
CA ALA A 178 -0.09 20.32 11.23
C ALA A 178 -1.43 19.62 10.94
N SER A 179 -2.10 20.00 9.86
CA SER A 179 -3.24 19.24 9.33
C SER A 179 -2.79 17.86 8.90
N GLU A 180 -3.55 16.84 9.22
CA GLU A 180 -3.24 15.44 8.89
C GLU A 180 -4.25 14.88 7.87
N GLN A 181 -3.75 14.01 6.98
CA GLN A 181 -4.54 13.32 5.97
C GLN A 181 -4.37 11.81 6.05
N ASP A 182 -5.47 11.08 5.90
CA ASP A 182 -5.51 9.63 6.09
C ASP A 182 -4.94 8.83 4.92
N SER A 183 -4.89 9.43 3.72
CA SER A 183 -4.46 8.73 2.52
C SER A 183 -3.52 9.54 1.65
N SER A 184 -2.73 8.84 0.82
CA SER A 184 -1.85 9.47 -0.18
C SER A 184 -2.64 10.34 -1.16
N GLY A 185 -3.81 9.89 -1.61
CA GLY A 185 -4.67 10.66 -2.50
C GLY A 185 -5.18 11.95 -1.89
N ALA A 186 -5.62 11.92 -0.62
CA ALA A 186 -6.08 13.10 0.11
C ALA A 186 -4.95 14.13 0.30
N VAL A 187 -3.73 13.67 0.60
CA VAL A 187 -2.55 14.55 0.69
C VAL A 187 -2.27 15.25 -0.64
N VAL A 188 -2.23 14.52 -1.75
CA VAL A 188 -1.97 15.11 -3.07
C VAL A 188 -3.03 16.16 -3.41
N GLN A 189 -4.30 15.83 -3.16
CA GLN A 189 -5.40 16.77 -3.38
C GLN A 189 -5.24 18.04 -2.53
N MET A 190 -4.97 17.89 -1.23
CA MET A 190 -4.83 19.03 -0.33
C MET A 190 -3.62 19.90 -0.68
N VAL A 191 -2.47 19.31 -1.00
CA VAL A 191 -1.28 20.05 -1.44
C VAL A 191 -1.58 20.83 -2.73
N SER A 192 -2.26 20.20 -3.69
CA SER A 192 -2.61 20.85 -4.98
C SER A 192 -3.54 22.05 -4.82
N GLN A 193 -4.38 22.07 -3.80
CA GLN A 193 -5.39 23.10 -3.55
C GLN A 193 -4.95 24.17 -2.55
N THR A 194 -3.82 23.96 -1.85
CA THR A 194 -3.36 24.85 -0.79
C THR A 194 -2.10 25.59 -1.27
N PRO A 195 -2.18 26.92 -1.55
CA PRO A 195 -1.01 27.72 -1.88
C PRO A 195 0.06 27.62 -0.78
N GLY A 196 1.33 27.49 -1.18
CA GLY A 196 2.44 27.38 -0.23
C GLY A 196 2.57 26.05 0.49
N ALA A 197 1.74 25.06 0.16
CA ALA A 197 1.74 23.76 0.85
C ALA A 197 2.94 22.88 0.51
N ILE A 198 3.38 22.14 1.52
CA ILE A 198 4.35 21.05 1.44
C ILE A 198 3.81 19.82 2.20
N SER A 199 4.03 18.66 1.64
CA SER A 199 3.81 17.35 2.24
C SER A 199 4.75 16.31 1.61
N TYR A 200 4.40 15.04 1.66
CA TYR A 200 5.18 13.94 1.07
C TYR A 200 4.27 12.78 0.68
N VAL A 201 4.67 12.05 -0.36
CA VAL A 201 3.98 10.83 -0.83
C VAL A 201 4.96 9.84 -1.44
N ALA A 202 4.51 8.61 -1.65
CA ALA A 202 5.23 7.63 -2.47
C ALA A 202 5.27 8.08 -3.94
N PHE A 203 6.30 7.69 -4.69
CA PHE A 203 6.44 8.04 -6.11
C PHE A 203 5.22 7.63 -6.93
N SER A 204 4.64 6.47 -6.61
CA SER A 204 3.41 5.95 -7.24
C SER A 204 2.20 6.88 -7.12
N ASN A 205 2.20 7.78 -6.14
CA ASN A 205 1.11 8.72 -5.89
C ASN A 205 1.41 10.14 -6.39
N ILE A 206 2.59 10.43 -6.92
CA ILE A 206 2.90 11.75 -7.48
C ILE A 206 2.05 11.96 -8.74
N LYS A 207 1.33 13.06 -8.78
CA LYS A 207 0.44 13.45 -9.88
C LYS A 207 0.89 14.79 -10.45
N ASP A 208 0.50 15.07 -11.69
CA ASP A 208 0.79 16.34 -12.36
C ASP A 208 0.23 17.57 -11.62
N SER A 209 -0.65 17.39 -10.65
CA SER A 209 -1.21 18.49 -9.84
C SER A 209 -0.27 19.02 -8.77
N VAL A 210 0.82 18.33 -8.47
CA VAL A 210 1.84 18.70 -7.48
C VAL A 210 3.24 18.60 -8.08
N LYS A 211 4.24 19.13 -7.38
CA LYS A 211 5.65 19.05 -7.78
C LYS A 211 6.46 18.35 -6.69
N ALA A 212 7.22 17.32 -7.07
CA ALA A 212 8.21 16.70 -6.20
C ALA A 212 9.50 17.54 -6.16
N LEU A 213 10.15 17.59 -5.00
CA LEU A 213 11.40 18.33 -4.81
C LEU A 213 12.60 17.39 -4.73
N GLU A 214 13.72 17.85 -5.27
CA GLU A 214 15.04 17.25 -5.05
C GLU A 214 15.50 17.47 -3.61
N LEU A 215 16.33 16.57 -3.07
CA LEU A 215 17.00 16.73 -1.79
C LEU A 215 18.50 16.66 -1.97
N ASP A 216 19.22 17.66 -1.47
CA ASP A 216 20.68 17.77 -1.58
C ASP A 216 21.19 17.62 -3.02
N GLY A 217 20.41 18.07 -4.02
CA GLY A 217 20.70 17.98 -5.44
C GLY A 217 20.44 16.58 -6.02
N VAL A 218 19.87 15.65 -5.28
CA VAL A 218 19.48 14.32 -5.77
C VAL A 218 18.01 14.33 -6.14
N LYS A 219 17.70 13.85 -7.34
CA LYS A 219 16.31 13.73 -7.85
C LYS A 219 15.60 12.52 -7.24
N PRO A 220 14.29 12.65 -6.90
CA PRO A 220 13.47 11.52 -6.48
C PRO A 220 13.11 10.65 -7.71
N THR A 221 13.99 9.71 -8.02
CA THR A 221 13.82 8.77 -9.13
C THR A 221 14.07 7.35 -8.69
N GLU A 222 13.45 6.39 -9.36
CA GLU A 222 13.62 4.96 -9.13
C GLU A 222 15.10 4.57 -9.25
N LYS A 223 15.82 5.14 -10.22
CA LYS A 223 17.28 4.91 -10.39
C LYS A 223 18.07 5.30 -9.14
N ASN A 224 17.79 6.46 -8.56
CA ASN A 224 18.48 6.94 -7.37
C ASN A 224 18.06 6.18 -6.10
N VAL A 225 16.84 5.63 -6.07
CA VAL A 225 16.41 4.68 -5.04
C VAL A 225 17.21 3.37 -5.16
N ALA A 226 17.33 2.82 -6.37
CA ALA A 226 18.04 1.56 -6.61
C ALA A 226 19.49 1.58 -6.12
N THR A 227 20.17 2.71 -6.24
CA THR A 227 21.57 2.93 -5.78
C THR A 227 21.67 3.44 -4.35
N ASN A 228 20.51 3.73 -3.71
CA ASN A 228 20.45 4.40 -2.40
C ASN A 228 21.08 5.80 -2.39
N ASP A 229 21.19 6.48 -3.53
CA ASP A 229 21.49 7.92 -3.57
C ASP A 229 20.29 8.71 -3.03
N TRP A 230 19.08 8.34 -3.41
CA TRP A 230 17.84 8.75 -2.75
C TRP A 230 17.60 7.89 -1.52
N LYS A 231 17.59 8.47 -0.33
CA LYS A 231 17.58 7.75 0.96
C LYS A 231 16.19 7.36 1.45
N ILE A 232 15.13 8.07 1.00
CA ILE A 232 13.77 7.91 1.51
C ILE A 232 13.03 6.87 0.68
N TRP A 233 13.17 5.61 1.06
CA TRP A 233 12.52 4.47 0.39
C TRP A 233 12.26 3.32 1.37
N SER A 234 11.33 2.46 1.03
CA SER A 234 11.09 1.21 1.75
C SER A 234 10.72 0.06 0.80
N TYR A 235 10.74 -1.15 1.34
CA TYR A 235 10.00 -2.23 0.73
C TYR A 235 8.50 -2.00 0.90
N GLU A 236 7.75 -2.47 -0.07
CA GLU A 236 6.32 -2.68 0.02
C GLU A 236 6.07 -4.13 0.38
N HIS A 237 5.28 -4.34 1.41
CA HIS A 237 4.99 -5.64 1.98
C HIS A 237 3.52 -6.00 1.83
N MET A 238 3.24 -7.24 1.52
CA MET A 238 1.93 -7.86 1.66
C MET A 238 2.05 -8.94 2.74
N TYR A 239 1.41 -8.72 3.87
CA TYR A 239 1.44 -9.66 4.99
C TYR A 239 0.24 -10.59 4.95
N THR A 240 0.45 -11.87 5.29
CA THR A 240 -0.61 -12.85 5.53
C THR A 240 -0.53 -13.36 6.96
N GLU A 241 -1.63 -13.91 7.49
CA GLU A 241 -1.61 -14.54 8.81
C GLU A 241 -0.73 -15.79 8.78
N LYS A 242 0.20 -15.89 9.72
CA LYS A 242 1.16 -16.99 9.79
C LYS A 242 0.45 -18.32 10.05
N GLY A 243 0.67 -19.29 9.18
CA GLY A 243 0.07 -20.62 9.27
C GLY A 243 -1.33 -20.74 8.63
N ASN A 244 -1.93 -19.62 8.19
CA ASN A 244 -3.26 -19.59 7.57
C ASN A 244 -3.27 -19.01 6.15
N THR A 245 -2.11 -18.87 5.51
CA THR A 245 -2.01 -18.38 4.14
C THR A 245 -2.59 -19.41 3.17
N THR A 246 -3.52 -18.99 2.32
CA THR A 246 -4.15 -19.84 1.30
C THR A 246 -3.39 -19.82 -0.02
N ASP A 247 -3.65 -20.81 -0.89
CA ASP A 247 -3.10 -20.84 -2.25
C ASP A 247 -3.55 -19.64 -3.08
N GLY A 248 -4.79 -19.14 -2.87
CA GLY A 248 -5.30 -17.95 -3.54
C GLY A 248 -4.52 -16.70 -3.17
N GLN A 249 -4.22 -16.51 -1.89
CA GLN A 249 -3.39 -15.41 -1.39
C GLN A 249 -1.96 -15.48 -1.97
N GLU A 250 -1.31 -16.64 -1.91
CA GLU A 250 0.06 -16.82 -2.44
C GLU A 250 0.14 -16.54 -3.95
N LYS A 251 -0.84 -17.02 -4.72
CA LYS A 251 -0.92 -16.76 -6.17
C LYS A 251 -1.07 -15.27 -6.46
N PHE A 252 -1.95 -14.59 -5.72
CA PHE A 252 -2.18 -13.16 -5.91
C PHE A 252 -0.93 -12.34 -5.57
N ILE A 253 -0.32 -12.58 -4.42
CA ILE A 253 0.92 -11.92 -3.99
C ILE A 253 2.04 -12.16 -5.02
N THR A 254 2.15 -13.39 -5.53
CA THR A 254 3.11 -13.73 -6.59
C THR A 254 2.85 -12.95 -7.88
N ALA A 255 1.59 -12.81 -8.28
CA ALA A 255 1.21 -12.02 -9.46
C ALA A 255 1.60 -10.54 -9.30
N VAL A 256 1.31 -9.94 -8.14
CA VAL A 256 1.72 -8.56 -7.82
C VAL A 256 3.24 -8.40 -7.91
N THR A 257 3.99 -9.32 -7.29
CA THR A 257 5.46 -9.27 -7.23
C THR A 257 6.13 -9.39 -8.60
N LYS A 258 5.58 -10.25 -9.49
CA LYS A 258 6.19 -10.57 -10.78
C LYS A 258 5.79 -9.65 -11.92
N ASN A 259 4.83 -8.78 -11.74
CA ASN A 259 4.36 -7.87 -12.78
C ASN A 259 5.30 -6.66 -12.97
N LYS A 260 6.52 -6.93 -13.45
CA LYS A 260 7.59 -5.94 -13.55
C LYS A 260 7.18 -4.72 -14.39
N ALA A 261 6.50 -4.95 -15.51
CA ALA A 261 6.03 -3.86 -16.38
C ALA A 261 5.04 -2.92 -15.67
N LEU A 262 4.19 -3.47 -14.80
CA LEU A 262 3.25 -2.68 -14.03
C LEU A 262 3.93 -1.95 -12.85
N LEU A 263 4.91 -2.60 -12.20
CA LEU A 263 5.75 -1.96 -11.19
C LEU A 263 6.38 -0.67 -11.76
N GLU A 264 7.11 -0.78 -12.85
CA GLU A 264 7.79 0.35 -13.51
C GLU A 264 6.79 1.43 -13.96
N LYS A 265 5.68 1.04 -14.58
CA LYS A 265 4.64 1.97 -15.05
C LYS A 265 4.05 2.81 -13.92
N LEU A 266 3.95 2.26 -12.72
CA LEU A 266 3.33 2.90 -11.56
C LEU A 266 4.34 3.56 -10.60
N GLY A 267 5.63 3.60 -10.92
CA GLY A 267 6.66 4.27 -10.11
C GLY A 267 7.16 3.42 -8.93
N TYR A 268 7.10 2.08 -9.07
CA TYR A 268 7.76 1.14 -8.15
C TYR A 268 8.97 0.51 -8.81
N LEU A 269 9.84 -0.07 -8.00
CA LEU A 269 10.95 -0.90 -8.47
C LEU A 269 10.69 -2.36 -8.13
N SER A 270 11.17 -3.25 -8.99
CA SER A 270 11.37 -4.64 -8.60
C SER A 270 12.47 -4.72 -7.53
N ILE A 271 12.29 -5.63 -6.56
CA ILE A 271 13.30 -5.89 -5.53
C ILE A 271 14.64 -6.30 -6.16
N GLU A 272 14.59 -7.01 -7.29
CA GLU A 272 15.77 -7.46 -8.04
C GLU A 272 16.60 -6.31 -8.64
N ASP A 273 15.99 -5.15 -8.88
CA ASP A 273 16.66 -3.98 -9.47
C ASP A 273 17.47 -3.18 -8.43
N MET A 274 17.24 -3.45 -7.14
CA MET A 274 17.97 -2.79 -6.05
C MET A 274 19.44 -3.22 -6.02
N LYS A 275 20.32 -2.24 -5.81
CA LYS A 275 21.78 -2.48 -5.65
C LYS A 275 22.18 -2.63 -4.19
N VAL A 276 21.26 -2.33 -3.29
CA VAL A 276 21.42 -2.44 -1.85
C VAL A 276 20.20 -3.12 -1.26
N THR A 277 20.35 -3.63 -0.02
CA THR A 277 19.22 -4.08 0.79
C THR A 277 19.12 -3.23 2.05
N ARG A 278 17.94 -3.21 2.66
CA ARG A 278 17.68 -2.56 3.95
C ARG A 278 17.04 -3.58 4.88
N ASP A 279 17.57 -3.73 6.08
CA ASP A 279 16.94 -4.57 7.10
C ASP A 279 15.93 -3.76 7.95
N GLN A 280 15.21 -4.44 8.85
CA GLN A 280 14.20 -3.85 9.74
C GLN A 280 14.74 -2.76 10.66
N ASP A 281 16.06 -2.78 10.93
CA ASP A 281 16.72 -1.74 11.74
C ASP A 281 17.11 -0.52 10.89
N GLY A 282 16.84 -0.56 9.57
CA GLY A 282 17.18 0.48 8.61
C GLY A 282 18.63 0.40 8.10
N LYS A 283 19.36 -0.66 8.44
CA LYS A 283 20.75 -0.83 8.03
C LYS A 283 20.85 -1.22 6.56
N ILE A 284 21.66 -0.47 5.82
CA ILE A 284 21.97 -0.73 4.41
C ILE A 284 23.12 -1.72 4.29
N LYS A 285 22.96 -2.69 3.38
CA LYS A 285 23.95 -3.73 3.03
C LYS A 285 24.16 -3.78 1.54
#